data_dd0e26ed06a060eaf4c2388e61f22126
#
_entry.id   dd0e26ed06a060eaf4c2388e61f22126
#
_cell.length_a   1.000
_cell.length_b   1.000
_cell.length_c   1.000
_cell.angle_alpha   90.00
_cell.angle_beta   90.00
_cell.angle_gamma   90.00
#
_symmetry.space_group_name_H-M   'P 1'
#
loop_
_entity.id
_entity.type
_entity.pdbx_description
1 polymer ?
#
loop_
_entity_poly.entity_id
_entity_poly.type
_entity_poly.pdbx_seq_one_letter_code
_entity_poly.pdbx_strand_id
1 'polypeptide(L)'
;MVRRVVVTGIGMINPLGSDLNTVWNGIKEGKSGVGYNTVFDASKFPTKICAEVKDWCISSIGEDPAEWFDRGRHTRFGAGAAHQAITDAGILDANIDPARFGIYLGSGEGFQEFEAFTNSVVGGLTEEGLDIDAFTARGYNSFNPTRELENEPNLPPAHISAMFDLQGPSTNTLTACAAS
;
A
#
# COMPACT_ATOMS: atom_id res chain seq x y z
N MET A 1 -1.18 -18.85 -33.94
CA MET A 1 -1.85 -17.56 -33.74
C MET A 1 -1.12 -16.80 -32.63
N VAL A 2 -0.75 -15.53 -32.85
CA VAL A 2 -0.19 -14.67 -31.82
C VAL A 2 -1.35 -14.29 -30.88
N ARG A 3 -1.20 -14.54 -29.57
CA ARG A 3 -2.18 -14.10 -28.59
C ARG A 3 -2.13 -12.57 -28.49
N ARG A 4 -3.28 -11.92 -28.57
CA ARG A 4 -3.41 -10.49 -28.38
C ARG A 4 -3.76 -10.21 -26.93
N VAL A 5 -2.96 -9.38 -26.26
CA VAL A 5 -3.18 -8.89 -24.89
C VAL A 5 -3.54 -7.41 -24.97
N VAL A 6 -4.54 -6.99 -24.23
CA VAL A 6 -5.03 -5.61 -24.19
C VAL A 6 -5.24 -5.15 -22.74
N VAL A 7 -5.11 -3.84 -22.49
CA VAL A 7 -5.51 -3.20 -21.24
C VAL A 7 -7.00 -2.89 -21.37
N THR A 8 -7.79 -3.31 -20.40
CA THR A 8 -9.26 -3.13 -20.40
C THR A 8 -9.74 -2.14 -19.36
N GLY A 9 -8.93 -1.84 -18.34
CA GLY A 9 -9.26 -0.87 -17.32
C GLY A 9 -8.01 -0.35 -16.61
N ILE A 10 -8.10 0.86 -16.08
CA ILE A 10 -6.99 1.54 -15.39
C ILE A 10 -7.53 2.16 -14.09
N GLY A 11 -6.75 2.00 -13.01
CA GLY A 11 -7.00 2.68 -11.74
C GLY A 11 -5.76 3.39 -11.23
N MET A 12 -5.95 4.55 -10.60
CA MET A 12 -4.85 5.36 -10.08
C MET A 12 -5.20 6.00 -8.75
N ILE A 13 -4.27 5.89 -7.80
CA ILE A 13 -4.26 6.66 -6.55
C ILE A 13 -2.83 7.13 -6.33
N ASN A 14 -2.61 8.44 -6.40
CA ASN A 14 -1.30 9.04 -6.22
C ASN A 14 -1.43 10.49 -5.73
N PRO A 15 -0.32 11.20 -5.44
CA PRO A 15 -0.37 12.58 -4.93
C PRO A 15 -0.99 13.63 -5.85
N LEU A 16 -1.24 13.34 -7.12
CA LEU A 16 -1.95 14.24 -8.04
C LEU A 16 -3.47 14.06 -7.98
N GLY A 17 -3.93 12.91 -7.52
CA GLY A 17 -5.35 12.61 -7.41
C GLY A 17 -5.63 11.14 -7.14
N SER A 18 -6.89 10.85 -6.91
CA SER A 18 -7.40 9.51 -6.59
C SER A 18 -8.31 8.93 -7.69
N ASP A 19 -8.24 9.48 -8.89
CA ASP A 19 -8.91 8.95 -10.09
C ASP A 19 -8.11 9.29 -11.35
N LEU A 20 -8.33 8.52 -12.42
CA LEU A 20 -7.60 8.62 -13.67
C LEU A 20 -7.71 10.02 -14.30
N ASN A 21 -8.88 10.63 -14.31
CA ASN A 21 -9.11 11.91 -14.98
C ASN A 21 -8.38 13.05 -14.26
N THR A 22 -8.48 13.11 -12.95
CA THR A 22 -7.78 14.08 -12.10
C THR A 22 -6.27 13.96 -12.27
N VAL A 23 -5.73 12.75 -12.19
CA VAL A 23 -4.30 12.50 -12.37
C VAL A 23 -3.84 12.89 -13.77
N TRP A 24 -4.56 12.47 -14.82
CA TRP A 24 -4.20 12.77 -16.20
C TRP A 24 -4.24 14.27 -16.52
N ASN A 25 -5.24 14.98 -16.01
CA ASN A 25 -5.30 16.44 -16.15
C ASN A 25 -4.18 17.12 -15.40
N GLY A 26 -3.86 16.67 -14.18
CA GLY A 26 -2.71 17.17 -13.43
C GLY A 26 -1.40 17.01 -14.17
N ILE A 27 -1.16 15.86 -14.79
CA ILE A 27 0.02 15.61 -15.63
C ILE A 27 0.07 16.57 -16.83
N LYS A 28 -1.03 16.73 -17.56
CA LYS A 28 -1.10 17.64 -18.72
C LYS A 28 -0.83 19.09 -18.35
N GLU A 29 -1.26 19.50 -17.17
CA GLU A 29 -1.08 20.87 -16.64
C GLU A 29 0.28 21.05 -15.96
N GLY A 30 1.11 20.00 -15.86
CA GLY A 30 2.40 20.06 -15.17
C GLY A 30 2.28 20.29 -13.67
N LYS A 31 1.17 19.87 -13.05
CA LYS A 31 0.97 19.98 -11.59
C LYS A 31 1.96 19.10 -10.85
N SER A 32 2.42 19.60 -9.70
CA SER A 32 3.24 18.84 -8.76
C SER A 32 2.38 18.36 -7.60
N GLY A 33 2.52 17.08 -7.24
CA GLY A 33 1.95 16.52 -6.01
C GLY A 33 2.84 16.75 -4.77
N VAL A 34 4.00 17.40 -4.94
CA VAL A 34 4.93 17.68 -3.83
C VAL A 34 4.45 18.90 -3.06
N GLY A 35 4.48 18.81 -1.75
CA GLY A 35 4.13 19.90 -0.83
C GLY A 35 4.82 19.73 0.52
N TYR A 36 4.51 20.59 1.48
CA TYR A 36 4.95 20.39 2.85
C TYR A 36 4.29 19.14 3.46
N ASN A 37 5.06 18.40 4.26
CA ASN A 37 4.55 17.25 5.00
C ASN A 37 3.45 17.69 5.97
N THR A 38 2.30 17.00 5.93
CA THR A 38 1.15 17.24 6.81
C THR A 38 0.79 16.03 7.67
N VAL A 39 1.43 14.87 7.43
CA VAL A 39 1.13 13.60 8.12
C VAL A 39 1.77 13.57 9.51
N PHE A 40 2.94 14.20 9.65
CA PHE A 40 3.65 14.32 10.94
C PHE A 40 4.44 15.63 11.02
N ASP A 41 4.88 16.01 12.21
CA ASP A 41 5.75 17.19 12.40
C ASP A 41 7.16 16.93 11.85
N ALA A 42 7.43 17.46 10.66
CA ALA A 42 8.73 17.36 10.00
C ALA A 42 9.70 18.50 10.37
N SER A 43 9.38 19.34 11.35
CA SER A 43 10.18 20.54 11.69
C SER A 43 11.63 20.22 12.04
N LYS A 44 11.89 19.07 12.65
CA LYS A 44 13.21 18.58 13.06
C LYS A 44 13.95 17.77 11.99
N PHE A 45 13.32 17.49 10.85
CA PHE A 45 13.93 16.71 9.76
C PHE A 45 14.65 17.64 8.76
N PRO A 46 15.71 17.16 8.08
CA PRO A 46 16.37 17.94 7.03
C PRO A 46 15.42 18.27 5.86
N THR A 47 14.58 17.31 5.48
CA THR A 47 13.57 17.46 4.41
C THR A 47 12.19 17.63 5.03
N LYS A 48 11.45 18.63 4.57
CA LYS A 48 10.12 19.00 5.05
C LYS A 48 9.04 18.85 4.00
N ILE A 49 9.41 18.37 2.82
CA ILE A 49 8.51 18.18 1.69
C ILE A 49 8.36 16.70 1.36
N CYS A 50 7.18 16.33 0.91
CA CYS A 50 6.87 14.99 0.42
C CYS A 50 5.71 15.07 -0.58
N ALA A 51 5.39 13.94 -1.22
CA ALA A 51 4.25 13.81 -2.08
C ALA A 51 3.22 12.89 -1.39
N GLU A 52 2.16 13.48 -0.85
CA GLU A 52 1.14 12.80 -0.07
C GLU A 52 -0.12 12.54 -0.91
N VAL A 53 -0.69 11.35 -0.79
CA VAL A 53 -2.07 11.11 -1.22
C VAL A 53 -3.00 11.78 -0.21
N LYS A 54 -3.81 12.73 -0.67
CA LYS A 54 -4.73 13.51 0.13
C LYS A 54 -6.18 13.12 -0.17
N ASP A 55 -7.05 13.32 0.82
CA ASP A 55 -8.51 13.26 0.65
C ASP A 55 -9.04 11.93 0.07
N TRP A 56 -8.30 10.82 0.29
CA TRP A 56 -8.72 9.49 -0.10
C TRP A 56 -8.82 8.56 1.11
N CYS A 57 -9.90 7.80 1.15
CA CYS A 57 -10.16 6.79 2.17
C CYS A 57 -10.67 5.51 1.51
N ILE A 58 -10.34 4.35 2.10
CA ILE A 58 -10.79 3.04 1.61
C ILE A 58 -12.32 2.91 1.56
N SER A 59 -13.05 3.68 2.38
CA SER A 59 -14.51 3.77 2.33
C SER A 59 -15.07 4.30 1.01
N SER A 60 -14.25 4.99 0.21
CA SER A 60 -14.67 5.46 -1.12
C SER A 60 -14.93 4.34 -2.12
N ILE A 61 -14.44 3.13 -1.82
CA ILE A 61 -14.67 1.91 -2.62
C ILE A 61 -15.62 0.94 -1.92
N GLY A 62 -16.30 1.36 -0.85
CA GLY A 62 -17.31 0.56 -0.14
C GLY A 62 -16.78 -0.30 1.00
N GLU A 63 -15.48 -0.27 1.27
CA GLU A 63 -14.85 -1.03 2.34
C GLU A 63 -14.97 -0.33 3.71
N ASP A 64 -15.08 -1.11 4.78
CA ASP A 64 -15.10 -0.57 6.14
C ASP A 64 -13.70 -0.16 6.59
N PRO A 65 -13.43 1.13 6.88
CA PRO A 65 -12.14 1.57 7.37
C PRO A 65 -11.65 0.88 8.65
N ALA A 66 -12.57 0.36 9.49
CA ALA A 66 -12.21 -0.35 10.70
C ALA A 66 -11.56 -1.70 10.39
N GLU A 67 -12.03 -2.42 9.38
CA GLU A 67 -11.44 -3.68 8.93
C GLU A 67 -10.07 -3.48 8.26
N TRP A 68 -9.82 -2.28 7.73
CA TRP A 68 -8.58 -1.91 7.07
C TRP A 68 -7.61 -1.12 7.95
N PHE A 69 -7.93 -0.94 9.24
CA PHE A 69 -7.16 -0.07 10.12
C PHE A 69 -5.71 -0.53 10.31
N ASP A 70 -5.49 -1.83 10.49
CA ASP A 70 -4.15 -2.39 10.71
C ASP A 70 -3.37 -2.66 9.41
N ARG A 71 -4.01 -2.52 8.24
CA ARG A 71 -3.35 -2.70 6.93
C ARG A 71 -2.59 -1.44 6.50
N GLY A 72 -1.43 -1.64 5.88
CA GLY A 72 -0.58 -0.54 5.42
C GLY A 72 -1.29 0.42 4.44
N ARG A 73 -0.87 1.68 4.42
CA ARG A 73 -1.42 2.67 3.47
C ARG A 73 -1.23 2.25 2.01
N HIS A 74 -0.07 1.65 1.69
CA HIS A 74 0.24 1.13 0.36
C HIS A 74 -0.74 0.03 -0.06
N THR A 75 -1.09 -0.88 0.86
CA THR A 75 -2.09 -1.93 0.63
C THR A 75 -3.46 -1.32 0.32
N ARG A 76 -3.89 -0.33 1.10
CA ARG A 76 -5.15 0.38 0.88
C ARG A 76 -5.17 1.11 -0.47
N PHE A 77 -4.08 1.79 -0.85
CA PHE A 77 -3.98 2.44 -2.16
C PHE A 77 -3.99 1.43 -3.31
N GLY A 78 -3.29 0.29 -3.15
CA GLY A 78 -3.32 -0.80 -4.12
C GLY A 78 -4.73 -1.37 -4.32
N ALA A 79 -5.45 -1.62 -3.22
CA ALA A 79 -6.83 -2.08 -3.25
C ALA A 79 -7.76 -1.07 -3.95
N GLY A 80 -7.62 0.23 -3.63
CA GLY A 80 -8.39 1.28 -4.27
C GLY A 80 -8.11 1.40 -5.78
N ALA A 81 -6.86 1.34 -6.18
CA ALA A 81 -6.49 1.37 -7.60
C ALA A 81 -6.99 0.11 -8.34
N ALA A 82 -6.89 -1.07 -7.72
CA ALA A 82 -7.43 -2.31 -8.27
C ALA A 82 -8.94 -2.24 -8.45
N HIS A 83 -9.67 -1.71 -7.45
CA HIS A 83 -11.12 -1.50 -7.55
C HIS A 83 -11.50 -0.61 -8.74
N GLN A 84 -10.79 0.50 -8.92
CA GLN A 84 -11.01 1.39 -10.07
C GLN A 84 -10.76 0.68 -11.39
N ALA A 85 -9.64 -0.04 -11.53
CA ALA A 85 -9.28 -0.75 -12.75
C ALA A 85 -10.30 -1.84 -13.10
N ILE A 86 -10.75 -2.60 -12.12
CA ILE A 86 -11.73 -3.69 -12.29
C ILE A 86 -13.10 -3.11 -12.66
N THR A 87 -13.50 -1.99 -12.04
CA THR A 87 -14.73 -1.27 -12.36
C THR A 87 -14.70 -0.69 -13.76
N ASP A 88 -13.61 0.00 -14.13
CA ASP A 88 -13.41 0.58 -15.46
C ASP A 88 -13.42 -0.49 -16.57
N ALA A 89 -12.85 -1.66 -16.28
CA ALA A 89 -12.88 -2.81 -17.19
C ALA A 89 -14.26 -3.48 -17.34
N GLY A 90 -15.22 -3.16 -16.47
CA GLY A 90 -16.54 -3.83 -16.44
C GLY A 90 -16.47 -5.32 -16.08
N ILE A 91 -15.42 -5.74 -15.37
CA ILE A 91 -15.16 -7.16 -15.08
C ILE A 91 -16.11 -7.71 -14.01
N LEU A 92 -16.58 -6.88 -13.11
CA LEU A 92 -17.50 -7.30 -12.01
C LEU A 92 -18.81 -7.89 -12.56
N ASP A 93 -19.28 -7.38 -13.68
CA ASP A 93 -20.51 -7.85 -14.35
C ASP A 93 -20.25 -8.93 -15.41
N ALA A 94 -18.98 -9.24 -15.65
CA ALA A 94 -18.58 -10.23 -16.65
C ALA A 94 -18.54 -11.64 -16.02
N ASN A 95 -19.05 -12.63 -16.74
CA ASN A 95 -18.96 -14.03 -16.33
C ASN A 95 -17.54 -14.57 -16.56
N ILE A 96 -16.61 -14.18 -15.71
CA ILE A 96 -15.21 -14.61 -15.74
C ILE A 96 -15.02 -15.75 -14.75
N ASP A 97 -14.33 -16.80 -15.20
CA ASP A 97 -13.89 -17.89 -14.34
C ASP A 97 -12.86 -17.37 -13.32
N PRO A 98 -13.16 -17.33 -12.00
CA PRO A 98 -12.25 -16.81 -10.98
C PRO A 98 -10.89 -17.50 -10.97
N ALA A 99 -10.84 -18.80 -11.30
CA ALA A 99 -9.60 -19.58 -11.37
C ALA A 99 -8.67 -19.13 -12.52
N ARG A 100 -9.17 -18.37 -13.46
CA ARG A 100 -8.41 -17.78 -14.58
C ARG A 100 -8.11 -16.30 -14.40
N PHE A 101 -8.56 -15.70 -13.31
CA PHE A 101 -8.27 -14.32 -12.97
C PHE A 101 -7.21 -14.27 -11.87
N GLY A 102 -5.98 -13.97 -12.27
CA GLY A 102 -4.84 -13.85 -11.36
C GLY A 102 -4.47 -12.40 -11.07
N ILE A 103 -3.55 -12.24 -10.14
CA ILE A 103 -2.94 -10.95 -9.79
C ILE A 103 -1.42 -11.01 -9.93
N TYR A 104 -0.86 -10.00 -10.55
CA TYR A 104 0.56 -9.71 -10.54
C TYR A 104 0.77 -8.30 -10.00
N LEU A 105 1.43 -8.19 -8.84
CA LEU A 105 1.66 -6.93 -8.16
C LEU A 105 3.16 -6.66 -8.05
N GLY A 106 3.57 -5.43 -8.27
CA GLY A 106 4.87 -4.93 -7.87
C GLY A 106 4.75 -4.12 -6.58
N SER A 107 5.54 -4.44 -5.56
CA SER A 107 5.57 -3.69 -4.32
C SER A 107 6.99 -3.48 -3.80
N GLY A 108 7.15 -2.57 -2.84
CA GLY A 108 8.33 -2.48 -2.00
C GLY A 108 8.23 -3.41 -0.79
N GLU A 109 9.24 -3.36 0.07
CA GLU A 109 9.17 -3.97 1.40
C GLU A 109 8.04 -3.34 2.21
N GLY A 110 7.47 -4.12 3.13
CA GLY A 110 6.43 -3.67 4.02
C GLY A 110 6.91 -2.57 4.97
N PHE A 111 5.97 -1.99 5.67
CA PHE A 111 6.23 -0.85 6.55
C PHE A 111 6.30 -1.33 8.00
N GLN A 112 7.47 -1.25 8.63
CA GLN A 112 7.62 -1.54 10.06
C GLN A 112 6.79 -0.55 10.91
N GLU A 113 6.26 -1.02 12.03
CA GLU A 113 5.71 -0.15 13.06
C GLU A 113 6.83 0.69 13.69
N PHE A 114 7.14 1.82 13.04
CA PHE A 114 8.28 2.67 13.37
C PHE A 114 8.30 3.11 14.84
N GLU A 115 7.14 3.43 15.40
CA GLU A 115 7.03 3.83 16.80
C GLU A 115 7.37 2.68 17.76
N ALA A 116 6.81 1.49 17.52
CA ALA A 116 7.09 0.30 18.32
C ALA A 116 8.57 -0.10 18.23
N PHE A 117 9.13 -0.06 17.02
CA PHE A 117 10.55 -0.33 16.79
C PHE A 117 11.44 0.70 17.51
N THR A 118 11.19 1.99 17.34
CA THR A 118 11.96 3.06 17.97
C THR A 118 11.90 2.97 19.50
N ASN A 119 10.71 2.73 20.06
CA ASN A 119 10.53 2.56 21.50
C ASN A 119 11.30 1.34 22.03
N SER A 120 11.36 0.27 21.25
CA SER A 120 12.12 -0.93 21.60
C SER A 120 13.64 -0.64 21.61
N VAL A 121 14.13 0.04 20.57
CA VAL A 121 15.54 0.46 20.50
C VAL A 121 15.90 1.40 21.66
N VAL A 122 15.13 2.48 21.85
CA VAL A 122 15.39 3.47 22.92
C VAL A 122 15.34 2.81 24.30
N GLY A 123 14.41 1.87 24.50
CA GLY A 123 14.27 1.16 25.76
C GLY A 123 15.35 0.11 26.04
N GLY A 124 16.07 -0.32 24.99
CA GLY A 124 17.22 -1.23 25.11
C GLY A 124 18.57 -0.51 25.12
N LEU A 125 18.62 0.82 24.84
CA LEU A 125 19.90 1.54 24.82
C LEU A 125 20.47 1.73 26.24
N THR A 126 21.74 1.41 26.39
CA THR A 126 22.56 1.63 27.59
C THR A 126 23.83 2.43 27.24
N GLU A 127 24.64 2.81 28.22
CA GLU A 127 25.95 3.43 27.99
C GLU A 127 26.94 2.49 27.29
N GLU A 128 26.75 1.17 27.45
CA GLU A 128 27.61 0.13 26.87
C GLU A 128 27.13 -0.35 25.48
N GLY A 129 25.95 0.09 25.04
CA GLY A 129 25.34 -0.29 23.76
C GLY A 129 23.91 -0.78 23.90
N LEU A 130 23.46 -1.63 23.01
CA LEU A 130 22.12 -2.16 23.00
C LEU A 130 22.02 -3.43 23.87
N ASP A 131 21.24 -3.36 24.94
CA ASP A 131 20.80 -4.52 25.71
C ASP A 131 19.72 -5.27 24.93
N ILE A 132 20.09 -6.43 24.39
CA ILE A 132 19.23 -7.26 23.55
C ILE A 132 18.03 -7.81 24.32
N ASP A 133 18.19 -8.17 25.59
CA ASP A 133 17.09 -8.70 26.40
C ASP A 133 16.05 -7.63 26.68
N ALA A 134 16.47 -6.41 27.03
CA ALA A 134 15.60 -5.28 27.23
C ALA A 134 14.91 -4.85 25.92
N PHE A 135 15.64 -4.81 24.80
CA PHE A 135 15.10 -4.54 23.47
C PHE A 135 14.01 -5.57 23.10
N THR A 136 14.32 -6.87 23.27
CA THR A 136 13.40 -7.95 22.93
C THR A 136 12.14 -7.94 23.80
N ALA A 137 12.31 -7.75 25.12
CA ALA A 137 11.17 -7.67 26.05
C ALA A 137 10.25 -6.50 25.72
N ARG A 138 10.81 -5.36 25.33
CA ARG A 138 10.02 -4.20 24.91
C ARG A 138 9.32 -4.46 23.58
N GLY A 139 10.03 -5.00 22.60
CA GLY A 139 9.47 -5.35 21.31
C GLY A 139 8.27 -6.29 21.44
N TYR A 140 8.42 -7.35 22.20
CA TYR A 140 7.35 -8.32 22.46
C TYR A 140 6.07 -7.69 23.02
N ASN A 141 6.18 -6.63 23.81
CA ASN A 141 5.05 -5.93 24.42
C ASN A 141 4.53 -4.74 23.58
N SER A 142 5.28 -4.28 22.59
CA SER A 142 4.98 -3.06 21.83
C SER A 142 4.44 -3.32 20.43
N PHE A 143 4.94 -4.39 19.77
CA PHE A 143 4.51 -4.71 18.41
C PHE A 143 3.14 -5.34 18.37
N ASN A 144 2.34 -4.91 17.39
CA ASN A 144 1.07 -5.54 17.07
C ASN A 144 1.31 -6.67 16.05
N PRO A 145 1.05 -7.96 16.41
CA PRO A 145 1.34 -9.08 15.50
C PRO A 145 0.61 -8.99 14.15
N THR A 146 -0.60 -8.43 14.13
CA THR A 146 -1.37 -8.25 12.90
C THR A 146 -0.71 -7.23 11.98
N ARG A 147 -0.25 -6.10 12.52
CA ARG A 147 0.46 -5.07 11.73
C ARG A 147 1.81 -5.55 11.25
N GLU A 148 2.53 -6.32 12.07
CA GLU A 148 3.80 -6.90 11.65
C GLU A 148 3.61 -7.92 10.51
N LEU A 149 2.52 -8.70 10.55
CA LEU A 149 2.18 -9.60 9.45
C LEU A 149 1.88 -8.83 8.15
N GLU A 150 1.26 -7.65 8.23
CA GLU A 150 0.97 -6.79 7.07
C GLU A 150 2.23 -6.22 6.38
N ASN A 151 3.41 -6.42 6.97
CA ASN A 151 4.69 -6.10 6.32
C ASN A 151 5.07 -7.11 5.24
N GLU A 152 4.47 -8.30 5.26
CA GLU A 152 4.78 -9.34 4.28
C GLU A 152 4.29 -8.95 2.88
N PRO A 153 5.15 -9.01 1.85
CA PRO A 153 4.83 -8.50 0.51
C PRO A 153 3.73 -9.28 -0.21
N ASN A 154 3.36 -10.45 0.28
CA ASN A 154 2.24 -11.24 -0.24
C ASN A 154 0.88 -10.82 0.31
N LEU A 155 0.81 -9.98 1.34
CA LEU A 155 -0.47 -9.56 1.92
C LEU A 155 -1.25 -8.58 1.02
N PRO A 156 -0.64 -7.55 0.39
CA PRO A 156 -1.37 -6.69 -0.54
C PRO A 156 -2.10 -7.45 -1.66
N PRO A 157 -1.46 -8.37 -2.42
CA PRO A 157 -2.19 -9.14 -3.42
C PRO A 157 -3.20 -10.12 -2.81
N ALA A 158 -2.96 -10.64 -1.59
CA ALA A 158 -3.92 -11.51 -0.91
C ALA A 158 -5.21 -10.76 -0.57
N HIS A 159 -5.12 -9.52 -0.03
CA HIS A 159 -6.29 -8.70 0.24
C HIS A 159 -7.06 -8.36 -1.04
N ILE A 160 -6.38 -7.97 -2.10
CA ILE A 160 -7.02 -7.68 -3.40
C ILE A 160 -7.68 -8.94 -3.96
N SER A 161 -7.01 -10.10 -3.87
CA SER A 161 -7.59 -11.37 -4.31
C SER A 161 -8.87 -11.71 -3.53
N ALA A 162 -8.88 -11.48 -2.21
CA ALA A 162 -10.05 -11.72 -1.38
C ALA A 162 -11.22 -10.77 -1.71
N MET A 163 -10.94 -9.49 -1.99
CA MET A 163 -11.97 -8.50 -2.35
C MET A 163 -12.74 -8.87 -3.63
N PHE A 164 -12.09 -9.49 -4.60
CA PHE A 164 -12.64 -9.73 -5.94
C PHE A 164 -12.74 -11.21 -6.28
N ASP A 165 -12.58 -12.11 -5.31
CA ASP A 165 -12.58 -13.57 -5.52
C ASP A 165 -11.63 -14.02 -6.64
N LEU A 166 -10.40 -13.48 -6.64
CA LEU A 166 -9.39 -13.85 -7.64
C LEU A 166 -8.71 -15.16 -7.22
N GLN A 167 -9.00 -16.25 -7.90
CA GLN A 167 -8.53 -17.59 -7.57
C GLN A 167 -7.42 -18.08 -8.50
N GLY A 168 -7.02 -17.27 -9.47
CA GLY A 168 -5.90 -17.54 -10.36
C GLY A 168 -4.54 -17.32 -9.70
N PRO A 169 -3.44 -17.43 -10.46
CA PRO A 169 -2.10 -17.20 -9.91
C PRO A 169 -1.96 -15.83 -9.25
N SER A 170 -1.45 -15.81 -8.02
CA SER A 170 -1.15 -14.58 -7.28
C SER A 170 0.35 -14.46 -7.10
N THR A 171 0.93 -13.38 -7.60
CA THR A 171 2.38 -13.15 -7.56
C THR A 171 2.67 -11.70 -7.15
N ASN A 172 3.62 -11.54 -6.25
CA ASN A 172 4.20 -10.25 -5.93
C ASN A 172 5.68 -10.21 -6.31
N THR A 173 6.12 -9.13 -6.93
CA THR A 173 7.52 -8.91 -7.31
C THR A 173 8.12 -7.82 -6.44
N LEU A 174 9.28 -8.14 -5.84
CA LEU A 174 9.99 -7.26 -4.91
C LEU A 174 11.37 -6.93 -5.48
N THR A 175 11.41 -6.07 -6.49
CA THR A 175 12.64 -5.68 -7.20
C THR A 175 12.85 -4.16 -7.18
N ALA A 176 12.47 -3.51 -6.09
CA ALA A 176 12.51 -2.07 -5.92
C ALA A 176 11.83 -1.33 -7.09
N CYS A 177 12.48 -0.35 -7.72
CA CYS A 177 11.90 0.45 -8.82
C CYS A 177 11.56 -0.37 -10.08
N ALA A 178 12.03 -1.59 -10.19
CA ALA A 178 11.75 -2.50 -11.31
C ALA A 178 10.64 -3.52 -11.00
N ALA A 179 9.91 -3.35 -9.90
CA ALA A 179 8.85 -4.27 -9.50
C ALA A 179 7.57 -4.13 -10.33
N SER A 180 7.36 -3.02 -11.03
CA SER A 180 6.16 -2.72 -11.82
C SER A 180 6.44 -2.54 -13.29
#